data_02d52332c32489c0e2d764600796e695
#
_entry.id   02d52332c32489c0e2d764600796e695
#
_cell.length_a   1.000
_cell.length_b   1.000
_cell.length_c   1.000
_cell.angle_alpha   90.00
_cell.angle_beta   90.00
_cell.angle_gamma   90.00
#
_symmetry.space_group_name_H-M   'P 1'
#
loop_
_entity.id
_entity.type
_entity.pdbx_description
1 polymer ?
#
loop_
_entity_poly.entity_id
_entity_poly.type
_entity_poly.pdbx_seq_one_letter_code
_entity_poly.pdbx_strand_id
1 'polypeptide(L)'
;MPIKNKFNNISGLNKYNNLFCDSKEALEWLYKNGLSRCALVRTSSPTLLFDIDKYNVEHVEKRWTVDELKTYQTSMNEFIKSIYQAAITVDGITHEIALAISLSVLNFHKTIYKASCLTESDLFEPRIIVQVHNNTDNGWNNINSPWASLLLKNKKAKIVNYELKHDESDALSAQNLSWLKRYRIAGIETILFRAVTALFKYIPDCFTNRKVIVPSENELVIETAASLILKGVVPINIDSLAVDKSLNESFSIAPVWSKIQPIVNNRLQKFVINELIERCENMLFTEVSEALNRIESWKFKLDPYFKSKNDTNKIVVLSNTLVKEKGIAIAECCRKYKIPVISAQHGVTYEICATHDEMSVVHEINLADRLLAYNGEAKFYAESSGFNYGKAYIVGMSSRHRRVQVEKSINHNFLSPIVFVSTNLYKGNLGLLSTWETDFDRAKKECKLIDFVFSKLPHTVHYKPYPEENRRYSDPDPVLKLVKSYNNIKLYDTKIDMRYLLKQHRVFVTTCATSTLSWLIMSGNPVVFINAKNNLPLMLDAHKYFSKGLFLFDDDDDGFYENIKKFLSQPIEIIEKQWEKKEKDRALMIKRFFSSFPSGAGHRAADMIYSDYLK
;
A
#
# COMPACT_ATOMS: atom_id res chain seq x y z
N MET A 1 -15.53 -6.81 -28.82
CA MET A 1 -15.01 -7.59 -29.97
C MET A 1 -13.96 -8.55 -29.42
N PRO A 2 -14.04 -9.86 -29.63
CA PRO A 2 -13.01 -10.78 -29.17
C PRO A 2 -11.73 -10.50 -29.94
N ILE A 3 -10.66 -10.22 -29.21
CA ILE A 3 -9.30 -10.07 -29.77
C ILE A 3 -8.89 -11.44 -30.28
N LYS A 4 -9.07 -11.66 -31.59
CA LYS A 4 -8.54 -12.86 -32.26
C LYS A 4 -7.03 -12.89 -32.10
N ASN A 5 -6.53 -13.97 -31.54
CA ASN A 5 -5.14 -14.37 -31.38
C ASN A 5 -4.23 -13.85 -32.50
N LYS A 6 -3.53 -12.76 -32.26
CA LYS A 6 -2.32 -12.42 -32.98
C LYS A 6 -1.13 -12.96 -32.18
N PHE A 7 -1.01 -14.27 -32.10
CA PHE A 7 0.25 -14.87 -31.71
C PHE A 7 1.28 -14.51 -32.77
N ASN A 8 2.24 -13.69 -32.42
CA ASN A 8 3.34 -13.33 -33.28
C ASN A 8 4.04 -14.59 -33.72
N ASN A 9 4.31 -14.68 -35.01
CA ASN A 9 5.10 -15.76 -35.62
C ASN A 9 6.42 -15.90 -34.86
N ILE A 10 6.58 -16.99 -34.11
CA ILE A 10 7.67 -17.23 -33.14
C ILE A 10 8.95 -17.71 -33.85
N SER A 11 8.97 -17.66 -35.19
CA SER A 11 10.14 -18.07 -35.97
C SER A 11 11.39 -17.25 -35.61
N GLY A 12 12.51 -17.90 -35.52
CA GLY A 12 13.84 -17.29 -35.37
C GLY A 12 14.16 -16.83 -33.91
N LEU A 13 13.64 -17.53 -32.90
CA LEU A 13 14.01 -17.28 -31.48
C LEU A 13 15.48 -17.63 -31.21
N ASN A 14 16.05 -18.57 -31.95
CA ASN A 14 17.44 -19.04 -31.81
C ASN A 14 18.51 -17.97 -32.08
N LYS A 15 18.13 -16.85 -32.71
CA LYS A 15 19.06 -15.72 -32.97
C LYS A 15 19.14 -14.72 -31.80
N TYR A 16 18.34 -14.88 -30.77
CA TYR A 16 18.35 -14.00 -29.62
C TYR A 16 19.07 -14.66 -28.44
N ASN A 17 20.08 -13.97 -27.93
CA ASN A 17 20.87 -14.39 -26.78
C ASN A 17 20.52 -13.66 -25.49
N ASN A 18 19.66 -12.65 -25.55
CA ASN A 18 19.24 -11.82 -24.42
C ASN A 18 17.74 -11.68 -24.38
N LEU A 19 17.14 -11.79 -23.19
CA LEU A 19 15.72 -11.54 -22.99
C LEU A 19 15.42 -10.95 -21.60
N PHE A 20 14.34 -10.17 -21.53
CA PHE A 20 13.71 -9.73 -20.31
C PHE A 20 12.45 -10.57 -20.07
N CYS A 21 12.43 -11.31 -18.97
CA CYS A 21 11.32 -12.19 -18.66
C CYS A 21 11.14 -12.32 -17.14
N ASP A 22 9.97 -11.96 -16.64
CA ASP A 22 9.60 -12.10 -15.23
C ASP A 22 8.59 -13.25 -14.98
N SER A 23 8.51 -14.23 -15.91
CA SER A 23 7.64 -15.40 -15.80
C SER A 23 8.37 -16.68 -16.18
N LYS A 24 8.39 -17.62 -15.24
CA LYS A 24 8.96 -18.96 -15.45
C LYS A 24 8.18 -19.77 -16.50
N GLU A 25 6.85 -19.70 -16.46
CA GLU A 25 5.99 -20.41 -17.42
C GLU A 25 6.23 -19.91 -18.85
N ALA A 26 6.31 -18.59 -19.03
CA ALA A 26 6.61 -17.99 -20.32
C ALA A 26 8.03 -18.34 -20.80
N LEU A 27 9.02 -18.37 -19.89
CA LEU A 27 10.41 -18.74 -20.23
C LEU A 27 10.49 -20.20 -20.68
N GLU A 28 9.88 -21.14 -19.96
CA GLU A 28 9.83 -22.54 -20.34
C GLU A 28 9.14 -22.76 -21.70
N TRP A 29 8.10 -21.98 -21.97
CA TRP A 29 7.43 -21.99 -23.26
C TRP A 29 8.35 -21.50 -24.38
N LEU A 30 9.14 -20.43 -24.17
CA LEU A 30 10.12 -19.94 -25.14
C LEU A 30 11.18 -20.99 -25.46
N TYR A 31 11.71 -21.70 -24.46
CA TYR A 31 12.67 -22.80 -24.68
C TYR A 31 12.07 -23.93 -25.51
N LYS A 32 10.82 -24.30 -25.27
CA LYS A 32 10.12 -25.30 -26.09
C LYS A 32 9.89 -24.86 -27.54
N ASN A 33 9.91 -23.55 -27.80
CA ASN A 33 9.73 -22.94 -29.12
C ASN A 33 11.05 -22.49 -29.77
N GLY A 34 12.20 -23.02 -29.31
CA GLY A 34 13.48 -22.87 -29.97
C GLY A 34 14.39 -21.75 -29.46
N LEU A 35 14.08 -21.12 -28.32
CA LEU A 35 15.01 -20.24 -27.62
C LEU A 35 16.16 -21.10 -27.04
N SER A 36 17.40 -20.64 -27.20
CA SER A 36 18.55 -21.33 -26.60
C SER A 36 18.48 -21.26 -25.07
N ARG A 37 18.75 -22.36 -24.38
CA ARG A 37 18.89 -22.39 -22.92
C ARG A 37 20.10 -21.60 -22.40
N CYS A 38 21.06 -21.29 -23.26
CA CYS A 38 22.20 -20.44 -22.95
C CYS A 38 21.87 -18.95 -23.05
N ALA A 39 20.66 -18.57 -23.51
CA ALA A 39 20.26 -17.17 -23.57
C ALA A 39 20.24 -16.57 -22.18
N LEU A 40 20.79 -15.35 -22.04
CA LEU A 40 20.81 -14.61 -20.80
C LEU A 40 19.42 -14.05 -20.50
N VAL A 41 18.84 -14.47 -19.37
CA VAL A 41 17.52 -14.04 -18.90
C VAL A 41 17.68 -12.96 -17.85
N ARG A 42 17.39 -11.72 -18.21
CA ARG A 42 17.31 -10.62 -17.25
C ARG A 42 15.94 -10.60 -16.60
N THR A 43 15.94 -10.66 -15.28
CA THR A 43 14.70 -10.79 -14.50
C THR A 43 14.79 -10.05 -13.16
N SER A 44 13.64 -9.64 -12.67
CA SER A 44 13.41 -9.24 -11.28
C SER A 44 12.52 -10.24 -10.52
N SER A 45 12.05 -11.31 -11.20
CA SER A 45 11.19 -12.33 -10.61
C SER A 45 11.91 -13.16 -9.54
N PRO A 46 11.44 -13.13 -8.27
CA PRO A 46 12.00 -13.99 -7.23
C PRO A 46 11.98 -15.47 -7.62
N THR A 47 10.94 -15.94 -8.29
CA THR A 47 10.79 -17.35 -8.69
C THR A 47 11.90 -17.79 -9.64
N LEU A 48 12.25 -16.97 -10.63
CA LEU A 48 13.35 -17.26 -11.55
C LEU A 48 14.71 -17.16 -10.86
N LEU A 49 14.87 -16.19 -9.96
CA LEU A 49 16.12 -15.98 -9.21
C LEU A 49 16.40 -17.08 -8.18
N PHE A 50 15.38 -17.75 -7.64
CA PHE A 50 15.56 -18.94 -6.82
C PHE A 50 15.96 -20.19 -7.64
N ASP A 51 15.67 -20.22 -8.93
CA ASP A 51 16.01 -21.33 -9.84
C ASP A 51 17.28 -21.03 -10.70
N ILE A 52 18.20 -20.19 -10.19
CA ILE A 52 19.40 -19.73 -10.91
C ILE A 52 20.26 -20.88 -11.47
N ASP A 53 20.27 -22.03 -10.78
CA ASP A 53 21.01 -23.22 -11.23
C ASP A 53 20.42 -23.88 -12.48
N LYS A 54 19.16 -23.58 -12.82
CA LYS A 54 18.45 -24.13 -13.97
C LYS A 54 18.48 -23.24 -15.20
N TYR A 55 18.62 -21.95 -14.97
CA TYR A 55 18.51 -20.94 -16.00
C TYR A 55 19.72 -20.01 -15.96
N ASN A 56 20.15 -19.55 -17.12
CA ASN A 56 21.17 -18.50 -17.20
C ASN A 56 20.52 -17.15 -16.88
N VAL A 57 20.33 -16.82 -15.59
CA VAL A 57 19.60 -15.63 -15.14
C VAL A 57 20.52 -14.57 -14.56
N GLU A 58 20.20 -13.32 -14.84
CA GLU A 58 20.79 -12.14 -14.24
C GLU A 58 19.71 -11.35 -13.48
N HIS A 59 19.97 -11.02 -12.22
CA HIS A 59 19.10 -10.16 -11.43
C HIS A 59 19.28 -8.70 -11.83
N VAL A 60 18.34 -8.16 -12.57
CA VAL A 60 18.45 -6.82 -13.16
C VAL A 60 18.50 -5.71 -12.11
N GLU A 61 17.93 -5.92 -10.92
CA GLU A 61 17.93 -4.95 -9.81
C GLU A 61 19.21 -5.05 -8.94
N LYS A 62 20.11 -6.00 -9.18
CA LYS A 62 21.36 -6.22 -8.42
C LYS A 62 22.32 -5.03 -8.49
N ARG A 63 22.14 -4.13 -9.43
CA ARG A 63 22.92 -2.89 -9.59
C ARG A 63 22.91 -2.02 -8.34
N TRP A 64 21.81 -2.06 -7.57
CA TRP A 64 21.62 -1.20 -6.41
C TRP A 64 22.06 -1.87 -5.12
N THR A 65 22.94 -1.21 -4.39
CA THR A 65 23.24 -1.54 -2.99
C THR A 65 22.16 -0.96 -2.06
N VAL A 66 22.10 -1.46 -0.83
CA VAL A 66 21.20 -0.93 0.21
C VAL A 66 21.43 0.56 0.44
N ASP A 67 22.71 1.01 0.49
CA ASP A 67 23.04 2.42 0.72
C ASP A 67 22.65 3.33 -0.45
N GLU A 68 22.76 2.85 -1.68
CA GLU A 68 22.28 3.58 -2.85
C GLU A 68 20.77 3.70 -2.86
N LEU A 69 20.03 2.62 -2.54
CA LEU A 69 18.57 2.66 -2.43
C LEU A 69 18.12 3.62 -1.32
N LYS A 70 18.83 3.61 -0.18
CA LYS A 70 18.58 4.53 0.92
C LYS A 70 18.80 5.99 0.50
N THR A 71 19.90 6.26 -0.19
CA THR A 71 20.22 7.60 -0.72
C THR A 71 19.18 8.04 -1.75
N TYR A 72 18.78 7.14 -2.64
CA TYR A 72 17.73 7.39 -3.64
C TYR A 72 16.42 7.78 -2.97
N GLN A 73 15.99 7.04 -1.95
CA GLN A 73 14.75 7.31 -1.22
C GLN A 73 14.82 8.62 -0.44
N THR A 74 15.88 8.85 0.32
CA THR A 74 16.03 10.09 1.12
C THR A 74 15.99 11.34 0.23
N SER A 75 16.61 11.27 -0.95
CA SER A 75 16.57 12.37 -1.93
C SER A 75 15.21 12.54 -2.62
N MET A 76 14.28 11.59 -2.47
CA MET A 76 12.96 11.68 -3.10
C MET A 76 12.09 12.76 -2.48
N ASN A 77 12.15 12.94 -1.16
CA ASN A 77 11.36 13.96 -0.47
C ASN A 77 11.69 15.37 -0.96
N GLU A 78 12.97 15.70 -1.04
CA GLU A 78 13.42 17.00 -1.54
C GLU A 78 13.06 17.19 -3.02
N PHE A 79 13.17 16.14 -3.81
CA PHE A 79 12.75 16.18 -5.21
C PHE A 79 11.26 16.48 -5.35
N ILE A 80 10.39 15.79 -4.60
CA ILE A 80 8.94 15.99 -4.66
C ILE A 80 8.54 17.37 -4.11
N LYS A 81 9.18 17.85 -3.03
CA LYS A 81 8.99 19.22 -2.54
C LYS A 81 9.35 20.26 -3.60
N SER A 82 10.46 20.07 -4.31
CA SER A 82 10.89 20.97 -5.38
C SER A 82 9.88 21.00 -6.54
N ILE A 83 9.31 19.84 -6.91
CA ILE A 83 8.23 19.77 -7.91
C ILE A 83 6.99 20.54 -7.45
N TYR A 84 6.55 20.32 -6.20
CA TYR A 84 5.41 21.04 -5.63
C TYR A 84 5.63 22.55 -5.62
N GLN A 85 6.79 22.98 -5.14
CA GLN A 85 7.15 24.41 -5.08
C GLN A 85 7.17 25.05 -6.46
N ALA A 86 7.73 24.38 -7.47
CA ALA A 86 7.73 24.87 -8.83
C ALA A 86 6.30 24.92 -9.42
N ALA A 87 5.49 23.90 -9.19
CA ALA A 87 4.13 23.82 -9.71
C ALA A 87 3.21 24.91 -9.14
N ILE A 88 3.26 25.17 -7.82
CA ILE A 88 2.37 26.13 -7.15
C ILE A 88 2.65 27.58 -7.54
N THR A 89 3.82 27.88 -8.12
CA THR A 89 4.14 29.23 -8.62
C THR A 89 3.49 29.57 -9.96
N VAL A 90 2.87 28.61 -10.61
CA VAL A 90 2.22 28.80 -11.92
C VAL A 90 0.81 29.32 -11.72
N ASP A 91 0.46 30.40 -12.42
CA ASP A 91 -0.87 31.00 -12.34
C ASP A 91 -1.96 29.98 -12.70
N GLY A 92 -3.01 29.96 -11.88
CA GLY A 92 -4.14 29.04 -12.04
C GLY A 92 -3.91 27.63 -11.48
N ILE A 93 -2.74 27.32 -10.95
CA ILE A 93 -2.47 26.05 -10.25
C ILE A 93 -2.84 26.18 -8.79
N THR A 94 -3.82 25.38 -8.37
CA THR A 94 -4.24 25.29 -6.96
C THR A 94 -3.29 24.40 -6.17
N HIS A 95 -3.37 24.47 -4.82
CA HIS A 95 -2.66 23.58 -3.91
C HIS A 95 -2.91 22.10 -4.25
N GLU A 96 -4.17 21.74 -4.49
CA GLU A 96 -4.61 20.39 -4.80
C GLU A 96 -4.02 19.88 -6.12
N ILE A 97 -3.98 20.73 -7.13
CA ILE A 97 -3.37 20.41 -8.45
C ILE A 97 -1.84 20.27 -8.33
N ALA A 98 -1.19 21.16 -7.59
CA ALA A 98 0.27 21.05 -7.34
C ALA A 98 0.62 19.76 -6.60
N LEU A 99 -0.20 19.34 -5.62
CA LEU A 99 -0.07 18.04 -4.97
C LEU A 99 -0.32 16.88 -5.93
N ALA A 100 -1.32 16.96 -6.81
CA ALA A 100 -1.60 15.93 -7.81
C ALA A 100 -0.43 15.71 -8.77
N ILE A 101 0.19 16.80 -9.22
CA ILE A 101 1.41 16.75 -10.04
C ILE A 101 2.54 16.06 -9.27
N SER A 102 2.78 16.46 -8.02
CA SER A 102 3.81 15.89 -7.16
C SER A 102 3.59 14.40 -6.93
N LEU A 103 2.35 13.97 -6.71
CA LEU A 103 1.99 12.57 -6.54
C LEU A 103 2.15 11.75 -7.82
N SER A 104 1.84 12.32 -8.98
CA SER A 104 2.09 11.66 -10.27
C SER A 104 3.58 11.45 -10.49
N VAL A 105 4.41 12.46 -10.19
CA VAL A 105 5.87 12.34 -10.24
C VAL A 105 6.38 11.31 -9.22
N LEU A 106 5.83 11.29 -8.01
CA LEU A 106 6.15 10.30 -7.00
C LEU A 106 5.80 8.87 -7.47
N ASN A 107 4.64 8.68 -8.08
CA ASN A 107 4.26 7.38 -8.65
C ASN A 107 5.19 6.96 -9.79
N PHE A 108 5.68 7.91 -10.56
CA PHE A 108 6.60 7.66 -11.68
C PHE A 108 8.01 7.25 -11.24
N HIS A 109 8.39 7.47 -9.97
CA HIS A 109 9.71 7.06 -9.47
C HIS A 109 10.01 5.58 -9.71
N LYS A 110 8.99 4.72 -9.75
CA LYS A 110 9.10 3.29 -10.10
C LYS A 110 9.68 3.10 -11.50
N THR A 111 9.26 3.94 -12.44
CA THR A 111 9.76 3.90 -13.82
C THR A 111 11.20 4.42 -13.87
N ILE A 112 11.52 5.49 -13.13
CA ILE A 112 12.90 5.99 -13.00
C ILE A 112 13.82 4.92 -12.43
N TYR A 113 13.41 4.24 -11.35
CA TYR A 113 14.17 3.14 -10.77
C TYR A 113 14.41 2.00 -11.77
N LYS A 114 13.39 1.60 -12.52
CA LYS A 114 13.54 0.56 -13.56
C LYS A 114 14.47 1.01 -14.68
N ALA A 115 14.33 2.25 -15.12
CA ALA A 115 15.22 2.82 -16.13
C ALA A 115 16.68 2.84 -15.65
N SER A 116 16.91 3.12 -14.36
CA SER A 116 18.24 3.12 -13.76
C SER A 116 18.89 1.72 -13.65
N CYS A 117 18.09 0.65 -13.72
CA CYS A 117 18.60 -0.71 -13.78
C CYS A 117 19.09 -1.13 -15.18
N LEU A 118 18.78 -0.34 -16.21
CA LEU A 118 19.17 -0.61 -17.60
C LEU A 118 20.56 -0.03 -17.90
N THR A 119 21.29 -0.72 -18.79
CA THR A 119 22.60 -0.32 -19.29
C THR A 119 22.53 -0.03 -20.78
N GLU A 120 23.56 0.59 -21.35
CA GLU A 120 23.65 0.81 -22.80
C GLU A 120 23.53 -0.49 -23.59
N SER A 121 24.17 -1.59 -23.13
CA SER A 121 24.05 -2.89 -23.78
C SER A 121 22.60 -3.36 -23.89
N ASP A 122 21.75 -2.99 -22.92
CA ASP A 122 20.34 -3.31 -22.95
C ASP A 122 19.57 -2.59 -24.07
N LEU A 123 20.10 -1.52 -24.58
CA LEU A 123 19.50 -0.76 -25.67
C LEU A 123 19.97 -1.20 -27.05
N PHE A 124 21.23 -1.61 -27.16
CA PHE A 124 21.87 -1.84 -28.46
C PHE A 124 21.90 -3.31 -28.92
N GLU A 125 21.82 -4.26 -27.99
CA GLU A 125 21.79 -5.69 -28.34
C GLU A 125 20.39 -6.18 -28.75
N PRO A 126 20.31 -7.12 -29.73
CA PRO A 126 19.05 -7.77 -30.07
C PRO A 126 18.48 -8.56 -28.88
N ARG A 127 17.21 -8.35 -28.55
CA ARG A 127 16.58 -8.97 -27.38
C ARG A 127 15.11 -9.31 -27.55
N ILE A 128 14.64 -10.21 -26.73
CA ILE A 128 13.21 -10.47 -26.54
C ILE A 128 12.75 -9.79 -25.25
N ILE A 129 11.57 -9.19 -25.27
CA ILE A 129 10.85 -8.70 -24.09
C ILE A 129 9.56 -9.49 -24.00
N VAL A 130 9.38 -10.21 -22.90
CA VAL A 130 8.19 -11.01 -22.67
C VAL A 130 7.13 -10.17 -21.96
N GLN A 131 5.96 -10.08 -22.57
CA GLN A 131 4.74 -9.55 -21.92
C GLN A 131 3.81 -10.70 -21.61
N VAL A 132 3.39 -10.78 -20.36
CA VAL A 132 2.48 -11.82 -19.88
C VAL A 132 1.07 -11.26 -19.80
N HIS A 133 0.12 -11.97 -20.40
CA HIS A 133 -1.31 -11.63 -20.35
C HIS A 133 -2.06 -12.68 -19.55
N ASN A 134 -2.99 -12.23 -18.72
CA ASN A 134 -3.89 -13.11 -17.99
C ASN A 134 -5.32 -12.94 -18.52
N ASN A 135 -5.99 -14.06 -18.83
CA ASN A 135 -7.35 -14.07 -19.40
C ASN A 135 -8.46 -13.97 -18.35
N THR A 136 -8.15 -13.76 -17.09
CA THR A 136 -9.19 -13.68 -16.07
C THR A 136 -9.85 -12.31 -16.04
N ASP A 137 -11.18 -12.28 -15.88
CA ASP A 137 -12.02 -11.06 -15.72
C ASP A 137 -11.69 -10.24 -14.46
N ASN A 138 -10.72 -10.65 -13.67
CA ASN A 138 -10.38 -10.10 -12.35
C ASN A 138 -9.41 -8.91 -12.36
N GLY A 139 -9.37 -8.11 -13.41
CA GLY A 139 -8.62 -6.83 -13.42
C GLY A 139 -7.10 -6.92 -13.64
N TRP A 140 -6.54 -8.12 -13.78
CA TRP A 140 -5.11 -8.38 -14.02
C TRP A 140 -4.75 -8.51 -15.50
N ASN A 141 -5.51 -7.87 -16.37
CA ASN A 141 -5.46 -8.10 -17.79
C ASN A 141 -4.11 -7.86 -18.49
N ASN A 142 -3.19 -7.16 -17.83
CA ASN A 142 -1.85 -6.98 -18.34
C ASN A 142 -0.87 -6.84 -17.18
N ILE A 143 -0.09 -7.88 -16.90
CA ILE A 143 1.14 -7.71 -16.15
C ILE A 143 2.12 -7.05 -17.13
N ASN A 144 2.02 -5.73 -17.26
CA ASN A 144 2.90 -4.98 -18.13
C ASN A 144 4.34 -5.18 -17.67
N SER A 145 5.13 -5.84 -18.50
CA SER A 145 6.56 -5.89 -18.26
C SER A 145 7.08 -4.45 -18.14
N PRO A 146 7.71 -4.08 -17.02
CA PRO A 146 8.27 -2.75 -16.85
C PRO A 146 9.30 -2.42 -17.94
N TRP A 147 9.93 -3.46 -18.46
CA TRP A 147 10.96 -3.38 -19.49
C TRP A 147 10.37 -3.07 -20.86
N ALA A 148 9.16 -3.55 -21.15
CA ALA A 148 8.50 -3.26 -22.42
C ALA A 148 8.25 -1.75 -22.56
N SER A 149 7.72 -1.09 -21.57
CA SER A 149 7.45 0.35 -21.63
C SER A 149 8.72 1.18 -21.86
N LEU A 150 9.86 0.76 -21.32
CA LEU A 150 11.14 1.44 -21.48
C LEU A 150 11.86 1.10 -22.80
N LEU A 151 11.68 -0.10 -23.35
CA LEU A 151 12.45 -0.63 -24.49
C LEU A 151 11.65 -0.73 -25.80
N LEU A 152 10.34 -0.47 -25.80
CA LEU A 152 9.41 -0.66 -26.94
C LEU A 152 9.81 0.05 -28.25
N LYS A 153 10.42 1.23 -28.15
CA LYS A 153 10.83 2.00 -29.36
C LYS A 153 12.18 1.55 -29.94
N ASN A 154 12.85 0.61 -29.26
CA ASN A 154 14.11 0.10 -29.76
C ASN A 154 13.86 -0.89 -30.91
N LYS A 155 14.31 -0.59 -32.12
CA LYS A 155 14.16 -1.43 -33.32
C LYS A 155 14.74 -2.84 -33.16
N LYS A 156 15.65 -3.05 -32.21
CA LYS A 156 16.29 -4.34 -31.92
C LYS A 156 15.52 -5.18 -30.88
N ALA A 157 14.48 -4.63 -30.25
CA ALA A 157 13.66 -5.35 -29.29
C ALA A 157 12.47 -6.04 -29.98
N LYS A 158 12.31 -7.34 -29.75
CA LYS A 158 11.12 -8.11 -30.16
C LYS A 158 10.23 -8.36 -28.96
N ILE A 159 8.98 -7.90 -29.02
CA ILE A 159 7.99 -8.19 -27.98
C ILE A 159 7.36 -9.56 -28.27
N VAL A 160 7.32 -10.40 -27.26
CA VAL A 160 6.63 -11.67 -27.28
C VAL A 160 5.52 -11.63 -26.24
N ASN A 161 4.27 -11.72 -26.71
CA ASN A 161 3.11 -11.80 -25.84
C ASN A 161 2.88 -13.27 -25.45
N TYR A 162 2.76 -13.53 -24.16
CA TYR A 162 2.48 -14.85 -23.61
C TYR A 162 1.18 -14.80 -22.82
N GLU A 163 0.27 -15.73 -23.12
CA GLU A 163 -0.98 -15.88 -22.41
C GLU A 163 -0.85 -17.01 -21.39
N LEU A 164 -1.09 -16.72 -20.12
CA LEU A 164 -1.06 -17.73 -19.06
C LEU A 164 -2.13 -18.79 -19.33
N LYS A 165 -1.73 -20.06 -19.30
CA LYS A 165 -2.61 -21.18 -19.61
C LYS A 165 -3.52 -21.57 -18.46
N HIS A 166 -3.10 -21.32 -17.24
CA HIS A 166 -3.84 -21.64 -16.03
C HIS A 166 -3.87 -20.45 -15.09
N ASP A 167 -5.03 -20.20 -14.58
CA ASP A 167 -5.21 -19.39 -13.37
C ASP A 167 -4.89 -20.28 -12.15
N GLU A 168 -3.67 -20.81 -12.10
CA GLU A 168 -3.06 -21.21 -10.83
C GLU A 168 -2.63 -19.95 -10.06
N SER A 169 -3.40 -18.88 -10.12
CA SER A 169 -3.52 -18.12 -8.94
C SER A 169 -4.02 -19.15 -7.92
N ASP A 170 -3.17 -19.60 -7.00
CA ASP A 170 -3.56 -20.02 -5.66
C ASP A 170 -4.33 -18.82 -5.08
N ALA A 171 -5.48 -18.54 -5.70
CA ALA A 171 -6.37 -17.48 -5.32
C ALA A 171 -6.91 -17.94 -3.98
N LEU A 172 -6.23 -17.47 -2.95
CA LEU A 172 -6.67 -17.62 -1.58
C LEU A 172 -8.15 -17.30 -1.58
N SER A 173 -8.99 -18.34 -1.56
CA SER A 173 -10.43 -18.18 -1.71
C SER A 173 -10.93 -17.29 -0.59
N ALA A 174 -11.65 -16.24 -0.94
CA ALA A 174 -12.34 -15.43 0.06
C ALA A 174 -13.41 -16.31 0.71
N GLN A 175 -13.10 -16.89 1.87
CA GLN A 175 -14.13 -17.56 2.66
C GLN A 175 -15.17 -16.52 3.06
N ASN A 176 -16.42 -16.79 2.75
CA ASN A 176 -17.53 -15.97 3.20
C ASN A 176 -17.64 -16.05 4.73
N LEU A 177 -17.13 -15.03 5.41
CA LEU A 177 -17.39 -14.87 6.83
C LEU A 177 -18.88 -14.74 7.07
N SER A 178 -19.41 -15.49 8.05
CA SER A 178 -20.81 -15.33 8.46
C SER A 178 -21.08 -13.87 8.81
N TRP A 179 -22.26 -13.37 8.46
CA TRP A 179 -22.66 -11.99 8.74
C TRP A 179 -22.60 -11.66 10.24
N LEU A 180 -22.87 -12.62 11.12
CA LEU A 180 -22.74 -12.50 12.58
C LEU A 180 -21.29 -12.22 13.01
N LYS A 181 -20.30 -12.88 12.40
CA LYS A 181 -18.88 -12.66 12.71
C LYS A 181 -18.42 -11.28 12.24
N ARG A 182 -18.86 -10.87 11.05
CA ARG A 182 -18.61 -9.51 10.56
C ARG A 182 -19.24 -8.46 11.46
N TYR A 183 -20.48 -8.69 11.89
CA TYR A 183 -21.24 -7.81 12.75
C TYR A 183 -20.60 -7.60 14.13
N ARG A 184 -20.18 -8.68 14.81
CA ARG A 184 -19.52 -8.60 16.13
C ARG A 184 -18.28 -7.72 16.11
N ILE A 185 -17.50 -7.77 15.04
CA ILE A 185 -16.28 -6.96 14.89
C ILE A 185 -16.61 -5.55 14.42
N ALA A 186 -17.56 -5.42 13.48
CA ALA A 186 -17.96 -4.13 12.92
C ALA A 186 -18.64 -3.21 13.95
N GLY A 187 -19.44 -3.78 14.87
CA GLY A 187 -20.14 -3.06 15.93
C GLY A 187 -21.39 -2.32 15.46
N ILE A 188 -22.16 -1.85 16.45
CA ILE A 188 -23.44 -1.16 16.24
C ILE A 188 -23.29 0.11 15.41
N GLU A 189 -22.16 0.80 15.50
CA GLU A 189 -21.85 2.03 14.76
C GLU A 189 -21.88 1.76 13.24
N THR A 190 -21.35 0.62 12.81
CA THR A 190 -21.38 0.26 11.38
C THR A 190 -22.79 0.02 10.90
N ILE A 191 -23.65 -0.58 11.71
CA ILE A 191 -25.04 -0.83 11.35
C ILE A 191 -25.80 0.47 11.24
N LEU A 192 -25.68 1.32 12.27
CA LEU A 192 -26.31 2.63 12.29
C LEU A 192 -25.89 3.43 11.04
N PHE A 193 -24.60 3.48 10.76
CA PHE A 193 -24.07 4.17 9.58
C PHE A 193 -24.67 3.61 8.29
N ARG A 194 -24.64 2.27 8.09
CA ARG A 194 -25.15 1.62 6.87
C ARG A 194 -26.66 1.78 6.72
N ALA A 195 -27.42 1.59 7.79
CA ALA A 195 -28.88 1.72 7.78
C ALA A 195 -29.29 3.15 7.42
N VAL A 196 -28.71 4.15 8.09
CA VAL A 196 -29.04 5.56 7.82
C VAL A 196 -28.61 5.95 6.41
N THR A 197 -27.41 5.59 5.96
CA THR A 197 -26.94 5.88 4.59
C THR A 197 -27.87 5.25 3.54
N ALA A 198 -28.40 4.06 3.79
CA ALA A 198 -29.33 3.38 2.87
C ALA A 198 -30.72 4.05 2.86
N LEU A 199 -31.25 4.39 4.03
CA LEU A 199 -32.59 5.03 4.18
C LEU A 199 -32.63 6.44 3.59
N PHE A 200 -31.59 7.23 3.83
CA PHE A 200 -31.55 8.63 3.40
C PHE A 200 -31.32 8.83 1.89
N LYS A 201 -31.07 7.77 1.12
CA LYS A 201 -31.14 7.83 -0.35
C LYS A 201 -32.54 8.21 -0.86
N TYR A 202 -33.57 7.93 -0.07
CA TYR A 202 -34.98 8.13 -0.42
C TYR A 202 -35.63 9.34 0.23
N ILE A 203 -34.91 10.04 1.13
CA ILE A 203 -35.44 11.23 1.83
C ILE A 203 -35.03 12.48 1.05
N PRO A 204 -36.00 13.36 0.71
CA PRO A 204 -35.70 14.63 0.06
C PRO A 204 -34.74 15.50 0.88
N ASP A 205 -33.86 16.20 0.18
CA ASP A 205 -32.82 17.05 0.79
C ASP A 205 -33.35 18.13 1.74
N CYS A 206 -34.61 18.57 1.54
CA CYS A 206 -35.23 19.58 2.37
C CYS A 206 -35.47 19.16 3.82
N PHE A 207 -35.45 17.86 4.12
CA PHE A 207 -35.59 17.35 5.49
C PHE A 207 -34.28 17.25 6.27
N THR A 208 -33.15 17.60 5.64
CA THR A 208 -31.82 17.40 6.24
C THR A 208 -30.94 18.62 6.05
N ASN A 209 -30.85 19.46 7.10
CA ASN A 209 -30.05 20.70 7.06
C ASN A 209 -28.54 20.48 7.28
N ARG A 210 -28.11 19.29 7.75
CA ARG A 210 -26.72 18.98 8.07
C ARG A 210 -26.32 17.65 7.44
N LYS A 211 -25.23 17.66 6.69
CA LYS A 211 -24.80 16.49 5.93
C LYS A 211 -23.31 16.23 6.10
N VAL A 212 -22.95 14.95 6.12
CA VAL A 212 -21.56 14.50 6.01
C VAL A 212 -21.40 13.64 4.77
N ILE A 213 -20.56 14.09 3.84
CA ILE A 213 -20.21 13.33 2.64
C ILE A 213 -19.03 12.40 2.99
N VAL A 214 -19.19 11.10 2.72
CA VAL A 214 -18.18 10.06 3.03
C VAL A 214 -17.67 9.43 1.74
N PRO A 215 -16.57 9.93 1.15
CA PRO A 215 -16.01 9.40 -0.09
C PRO A 215 -15.22 8.09 0.12
N SER A 216 -14.57 7.92 1.26
CA SER A 216 -13.76 6.75 1.59
C SER A 216 -13.88 6.44 3.08
N GLU A 217 -13.94 5.17 3.42
CA GLU A 217 -14.24 4.69 4.76
C GLU A 217 -13.05 3.97 5.41
N ASN A 218 -12.90 4.16 6.71
CA ASN A 218 -12.17 3.29 7.62
C ASN A 218 -12.94 3.18 8.94
N GLU A 219 -12.38 2.50 9.92
CA GLU A 219 -13.02 2.27 11.20
C GLU A 219 -13.36 3.59 11.94
N LEU A 220 -12.46 4.57 11.91
CA LEU A 220 -12.65 5.86 12.57
C LEU A 220 -13.67 6.72 11.84
N VAL A 221 -13.68 6.74 10.51
CA VAL A 221 -14.69 7.43 9.70
C VAL A 221 -16.09 6.91 10.00
N ILE A 222 -16.26 5.58 10.02
CA ILE A 222 -17.56 4.94 10.30
C ILE A 222 -18.05 5.30 11.72
N GLU A 223 -17.17 5.19 12.72
CA GLU A 223 -17.50 5.51 14.12
C GLU A 223 -17.84 7.00 14.29
N THR A 224 -17.11 7.89 13.62
CA THR A 224 -17.36 9.33 13.62
C THR A 224 -18.69 9.67 12.94
N ALA A 225 -18.94 9.10 11.75
CA ALA A 225 -20.20 9.30 11.03
C ALA A 225 -21.41 8.79 11.83
N ALA A 226 -21.29 7.62 12.48
CA ALA A 226 -22.33 7.09 13.37
C ALA A 226 -22.59 8.04 14.56
N SER A 227 -21.55 8.61 15.15
CA SER A 227 -21.68 9.60 16.23
C SER A 227 -22.29 10.93 15.74
N LEU A 228 -22.03 11.34 14.51
CA LEU A 228 -22.66 12.50 13.87
C LEU A 228 -24.15 12.26 13.59
N ILE A 229 -24.56 11.04 13.23
CA ILE A 229 -25.98 10.67 13.08
C ILE A 229 -26.75 10.95 14.38
N LEU A 230 -26.18 10.61 15.54
CA LEU A 230 -26.80 10.88 16.84
C LEU A 230 -26.94 12.38 17.14
N LYS A 231 -26.26 13.25 16.38
CA LYS A 231 -26.37 14.71 16.42
C LYS A 231 -27.25 15.29 15.30
N GLY A 232 -27.98 14.43 14.58
CA GLY A 232 -28.88 14.85 13.50
C GLY A 232 -28.16 15.18 12.18
N VAL A 233 -26.96 14.66 11.95
CA VAL A 233 -26.20 14.82 10.71
C VAL A 233 -26.38 13.58 9.83
N VAL A 234 -26.69 13.78 8.55
CA VAL A 234 -26.98 12.69 7.61
C VAL A 234 -25.76 12.34 6.77
N PRO A 235 -25.30 11.07 6.77
CA PRO A 235 -24.24 10.63 5.90
C PRO A 235 -24.74 10.42 4.46
N ILE A 236 -23.92 10.87 3.49
CA ILE A 236 -24.18 10.71 2.05
C ILE A 236 -22.99 9.99 1.42
N ASN A 237 -23.28 9.00 0.59
CA ASN A 237 -22.28 8.33 -0.23
C ASN A 237 -22.25 8.95 -1.64
N ILE A 238 -21.04 9.29 -2.12
CA ILE A 238 -20.81 9.90 -3.42
C ILE A 238 -20.43 8.86 -4.52
N ASP A 239 -20.37 7.57 -4.18
CA ASP A 239 -19.88 6.53 -5.10
C ASP A 239 -20.79 6.23 -6.29
N SER A 240 -22.04 6.71 -6.27
CA SER A 240 -22.99 6.54 -7.38
C SER A 240 -22.67 7.40 -8.62
N LEU A 241 -21.70 8.30 -8.53
CA LEU A 241 -21.29 9.14 -9.65
C LEU A 241 -20.24 8.41 -10.51
N ALA A 242 -20.69 7.79 -11.61
CA ALA A 242 -19.80 7.17 -12.61
C ALA A 242 -19.17 8.23 -13.53
N VAL A 243 -17.94 8.03 -13.97
CA VAL A 243 -17.30 8.89 -14.98
C VAL A 243 -17.56 8.34 -16.37
N ASP A 244 -18.24 9.11 -17.24
CA ASP A 244 -18.24 8.85 -18.67
C ASP A 244 -16.91 9.28 -19.28
N LYS A 245 -16.34 8.45 -20.15
CA LYS A 245 -15.02 8.68 -20.76
C LYS A 245 -14.97 9.81 -21.81
N SER A 246 -16.05 10.57 -22.00
CA SER A 246 -16.25 11.43 -23.16
C SER A 246 -16.11 12.94 -22.94
N LEU A 247 -15.33 13.40 -21.95
CA LEU A 247 -15.10 14.83 -21.80
C LEU A 247 -13.93 15.29 -22.65
N ASN A 248 -14.19 16.25 -23.55
CA ASN A 248 -13.22 16.82 -24.49
C ASN A 248 -12.44 18.02 -23.90
N GLU A 249 -12.57 18.32 -22.62
CA GLU A 249 -11.78 19.39 -22.01
C GLU A 249 -10.44 18.83 -21.57
N SER A 250 -9.37 19.37 -22.13
CA SER A 250 -8.00 19.01 -21.81
C SER A 250 -7.36 20.08 -20.93
N PHE A 251 -6.77 19.68 -19.82
CA PHE A 251 -5.93 20.56 -19.01
C PHE A 251 -4.63 20.88 -19.76
N SER A 252 -4.32 22.19 -19.91
CA SER A 252 -3.06 22.59 -20.51
C SER A 252 -1.90 22.45 -19.52
N ILE A 253 -1.14 21.37 -19.63
CA ILE A 253 0.02 21.11 -18.78
C ILE A 253 1.24 21.96 -19.13
N ALA A 254 1.32 22.53 -20.35
CA ALA A 254 2.53 23.19 -20.88
C ALA A 254 3.13 24.26 -19.94
N PRO A 255 2.36 25.19 -19.33
CA PRO A 255 2.92 26.18 -18.43
C PRO A 255 3.59 25.59 -17.18
N VAL A 256 2.95 24.60 -16.56
CA VAL A 256 3.50 23.96 -15.37
C VAL A 256 4.66 23.03 -15.73
N TRP A 257 4.57 22.35 -16.87
CA TRP A 257 5.64 21.47 -17.33
C TRP A 257 6.95 22.23 -17.56
N SER A 258 6.90 23.40 -18.16
CA SER A 258 8.09 24.25 -18.38
C SER A 258 8.83 24.60 -17.07
N LYS A 259 8.12 24.65 -15.94
CA LYS A 259 8.71 24.92 -14.62
C LYS A 259 9.27 23.67 -13.94
N ILE A 260 8.61 22.52 -14.08
CA ILE A 260 9.05 21.29 -13.42
C ILE A 260 10.05 20.47 -14.23
N GLN A 261 10.04 20.58 -15.57
CA GLN A 261 10.91 19.83 -16.47
C GLN A 261 12.41 19.92 -16.12
N PRO A 262 13.00 21.09 -15.81
CA PRO A 262 14.41 21.17 -15.43
C PRO A 262 14.75 20.38 -14.16
N ILE A 263 13.81 20.34 -13.18
CA ILE A 263 13.96 19.59 -11.94
C ILE A 263 13.90 18.08 -12.23
N VAL A 264 12.96 17.68 -13.09
CA VAL A 264 12.82 16.27 -13.54
C VAL A 264 14.09 15.83 -14.27
N ASN A 265 14.59 16.64 -15.21
CA ASN A 265 15.78 16.32 -16.01
C ASN A 265 17.02 16.16 -15.14
N ASN A 266 17.22 17.04 -14.17
CA ASN A 266 18.32 16.90 -13.20
C ASN A 266 18.24 15.56 -12.43
N ARG A 267 17.03 15.14 -12.04
CA ARG A 267 16.80 13.84 -11.39
C ARG A 267 17.11 12.68 -12.33
N LEU A 268 16.64 12.74 -13.58
CA LEU A 268 16.87 11.69 -14.58
C LEU A 268 18.36 11.56 -14.90
N GLN A 269 19.07 12.66 -15.15
CA GLN A 269 20.52 12.65 -15.41
C GLN A 269 21.34 12.01 -14.30
N LYS A 270 20.87 12.09 -13.05
CA LYS A 270 21.57 11.49 -11.91
C LYS A 270 21.45 9.95 -11.88
N PHE A 271 20.35 9.38 -12.35
CA PHE A 271 20.02 7.97 -12.12
C PHE A 271 19.80 7.13 -13.38
N VAL A 272 19.58 7.76 -14.51
CA VAL A 272 19.19 7.10 -15.78
C VAL A 272 20.25 7.36 -16.83
N ILE A 273 20.53 6.37 -17.68
CA ILE A 273 21.44 6.54 -18.82
C ILE A 273 20.87 7.54 -19.84
N ASN A 274 21.75 8.29 -20.52
CA ASN A 274 21.37 9.42 -21.38
C ASN A 274 20.31 9.05 -22.43
N GLU A 275 20.42 7.87 -23.02
CA GLU A 275 19.55 7.36 -24.08
C GLU A 275 18.10 7.14 -23.64
N LEU A 276 17.85 7.05 -22.33
CA LEU A 276 16.52 6.87 -21.77
C LEU A 276 15.92 8.13 -21.15
N ILE A 277 16.71 9.22 -21.00
CA ILE A 277 16.25 10.45 -20.32
C ILE A 277 15.02 11.03 -21.04
N GLU A 278 15.15 11.34 -22.33
CA GLU A 278 14.05 11.89 -23.13
C GLU A 278 12.80 11.00 -23.09
N ARG A 279 13.02 9.69 -23.11
CA ARG A 279 11.91 8.74 -23.03
C ARG A 279 11.19 8.77 -21.67
N CYS A 280 11.95 8.75 -20.58
CA CYS A 280 11.39 8.85 -19.24
C CYS A 280 10.65 10.19 -19.06
N GLU A 281 11.21 11.27 -19.57
CA GLU A 281 10.59 12.60 -19.57
C GLU A 281 9.24 12.59 -20.30
N ASN A 282 9.20 12.07 -21.53
CA ASN A 282 7.96 11.96 -22.32
C ASN A 282 6.90 11.06 -21.65
N MET A 283 7.33 9.96 -21.03
CA MET A 283 6.42 9.09 -20.29
C MET A 283 5.85 9.80 -19.06
N LEU A 284 6.67 10.53 -18.32
CA LEU A 284 6.22 11.29 -17.15
C LEU A 284 5.27 12.41 -17.56
N PHE A 285 5.60 13.17 -18.62
CA PHE A 285 4.71 14.19 -19.19
C PHE A 285 3.32 13.61 -19.49
N THR A 286 3.29 12.45 -20.14
CA THR A 286 2.03 11.77 -20.47
C THR A 286 1.27 11.36 -19.21
N GLU A 287 1.94 10.75 -18.23
CA GLU A 287 1.32 10.32 -16.97
C GLU A 287 0.71 11.50 -16.20
N VAL A 288 1.45 12.61 -16.08
CA VAL A 288 0.95 13.83 -15.41
C VAL A 288 -0.23 14.43 -16.18
N SER A 289 -0.12 14.54 -17.52
CA SER A 289 -1.21 15.04 -18.37
C SER A 289 -2.49 14.23 -18.21
N GLU A 290 -2.39 12.91 -18.26
CA GLU A 290 -3.54 12.02 -18.10
C GLU A 290 -4.15 12.11 -16.69
N ALA A 291 -3.33 12.22 -15.65
CA ALA A 291 -3.81 12.39 -14.29
C ALA A 291 -4.61 13.70 -14.14
N LEU A 292 -4.09 14.81 -14.67
CA LEU A 292 -4.77 16.11 -14.63
C LEU A 292 -6.07 16.09 -15.44
N ASN A 293 -6.07 15.51 -16.63
CA ASN A 293 -7.29 15.36 -17.43
C ASN A 293 -8.37 14.53 -16.71
N ARG A 294 -7.96 13.45 -15.99
CA ARG A 294 -8.90 12.68 -15.15
C ARG A 294 -9.44 13.49 -13.98
N ILE A 295 -8.62 14.36 -13.37
CA ILE A 295 -9.06 15.26 -12.29
C ILE A 295 -10.10 16.25 -12.84
N GLU A 296 -9.85 16.90 -13.98
CA GLU A 296 -10.81 17.81 -14.59
C GLU A 296 -12.13 17.12 -14.96
N SER A 297 -12.04 15.90 -15.49
CA SER A 297 -13.24 15.08 -15.77
C SER A 297 -14.08 14.80 -14.50
N TRP A 298 -13.43 14.55 -13.38
CA TRP A 298 -14.10 14.40 -12.09
C TRP A 298 -14.67 15.72 -11.57
N LYS A 299 -13.93 16.82 -11.69
CA LYS A 299 -14.38 18.16 -11.28
C LYS A 299 -15.66 18.56 -12.03
N PHE A 300 -15.69 18.37 -13.32
CA PHE A 300 -16.87 18.69 -14.14
C PHE A 300 -18.14 18.01 -13.61
N LYS A 301 -18.05 16.78 -13.11
CA LYS A 301 -19.20 16.06 -12.51
C LYS A 301 -19.51 16.45 -11.09
N LEU A 302 -18.47 16.69 -10.29
CA LEU A 302 -18.61 16.98 -8.87
C LEU A 302 -19.03 18.42 -8.60
N ASP A 303 -18.62 19.36 -9.43
CA ASP A 303 -18.86 20.79 -9.24
C ASP A 303 -20.36 21.15 -9.12
N PRO A 304 -21.25 20.73 -10.04
CA PRO A 304 -22.69 20.97 -9.89
C PRO A 304 -23.28 20.34 -8.61
N TYR A 305 -22.79 19.16 -8.24
CA TYR A 305 -23.24 18.46 -7.04
C TYR A 305 -22.88 19.27 -5.78
N PHE A 306 -21.63 19.68 -5.61
CA PHE A 306 -21.20 20.46 -4.46
C PHE A 306 -21.86 21.84 -4.42
N LYS A 307 -22.01 22.51 -5.57
CA LYS A 307 -22.72 23.78 -5.68
C LYS A 307 -24.14 23.66 -5.17
N SER A 308 -24.93 22.71 -5.69
CA SER A 308 -26.32 22.52 -5.31
C SER A 308 -26.51 22.17 -3.83
N LYS A 309 -25.58 21.45 -3.23
CA LYS A 309 -25.64 21.07 -1.82
C LYS A 309 -25.24 22.20 -0.88
N ASN A 310 -24.28 23.02 -1.27
CA ASN A 310 -23.78 24.11 -0.44
C ASN A 310 -24.79 25.24 -0.28
N ASP A 311 -25.64 25.48 -1.28
CA ASP A 311 -26.65 26.57 -1.26
C ASP A 311 -27.74 26.35 -0.21
N THR A 312 -27.96 25.11 0.25
CA THR A 312 -29.09 24.74 1.10
C THR A 312 -28.74 24.11 2.43
N ASN A 313 -27.48 23.69 2.65
CA ASN A 313 -27.12 22.85 3.78
C ASN A 313 -25.76 23.19 4.38
N LYS A 314 -25.59 22.88 5.68
CA LYS A 314 -24.27 22.79 6.31
C LYS A 314 -23.65 21.43 5.98
N ILE A 315 -22.54 21.45 5.25
CA ILE A 315 -21.91 20.23 4.72
C ILE A 315 -20.46 20.15 5.17
N VAL A 316 -20.00 18.93 5.48
CA VAL A 316 -18.60 18.59 5.65
C VAL A 316 -18.28 17.34 4.83
N VAL A 317 -17.05 17.20 4.39
CA VAL A 317 -16.51 15.94 3.83
C VAL A 317 -15.72 15.26 4.91
N LEU A 318 -16.02 13.98 5.18
CA LEU A 318 -15.29 13.12 6.12
C LEU A 318 -14.79 11.89 5.36
N SER A 319 -13.49 11.72 5.27
CA SER A 319 -12.87 10.66 4.47
C SER A 319 -11.75 9.97 5.24
N ASN A 320 -11.46 8.73 4.89
CA ASN A 320 -10.21 8.10 5.30
C ASN A 320 -9.04 8.86 4.64
N THR A 321 -8.88 8.68 3.35
CA THR A 321 -7.88 9.39 2.54
C THR A 321 -8.52 9.84 1.24
N LEU A 322 -8.20 11.04 0.79
CA LEU A 322 -8.57 11.54 -0.52
C LEU A 322 -7.43 11.24 -1.50
N VAL A 323 -7.38 9.98 -1.96
CA VAL A 323 -6.36 9.52 -2.91
C VAL A 323 -6.89 9.52 -4.33
N LYS A 324 -5.97 9.46 -5.29
CA LYS A 324 -6.25 9.41 -6.71
C LYS A 324 -7.00 10.66 -7.22
N GLU A 325 -7.27 10.68 -8.48
CA GLU A 325 -7.83 11.81 -9.20
C GLU A 325 -9.21 12.25 -8.66
N LYS A 326 -10.07 11.28 -8.30
CA LYS A 326 -11.38 11.58 -7.69
C LYS A 326 -11.24 12.30 -6.35
N GLY A 327 -10.29 11.86 -5.51
CA GLY A 327 -10.05 12.47 -4.19
C GLY A 327 -9.54 13.92 -4.32
N ILE A 328 -8.61 14.16 -5.22
CA ILE A 328 -8.09 15.51 -5.53
C ILE A 328 -9.23 16.42 -6.03
N ALA A 329 -10.04 15.94 -6.97
CA ALA A 329 -11.17 16.69 -7.51
C ALA A 329 -12.22 17.04 -6.42
N ILE A 330 -12.48 16.12 -5.47
CA ILE A 330 -13.33 16.39 -4.31
C ILE A 330 -12.74 17.52 -3.46
N ALA A 331 -11.44 17.42 -3.11
CA ALA A 331 -10.77 18.44 -2.29
C ALA A 331 -10.82 19.82 -2.96
N GLU A 332 -10.55 19.88 -4.27
CA GLU A 332 -10.58 21.13 -5.03
C GLU A 332 -11.98 21.73 -5.12
N CYS A 333 -13.02 20.92 -5.38
CA CYS A 333 -14.41 21.39 -5.33
C CYS A 333 -14.80 21.89 -3.93
N CYS A 334 -14.40 21.17 -2.88
CA CYS A 334 -14.65 21.58 -1.50
C CYS A 334 -13.98 22.92 -1.20
N ARG A 335 -12.76 23.14 -1.65
CA ARG A 335 -12.05 24.42 -1.52
C ARG A 335 -12.80 25.55 -2.20
N LYS A 336 -13.24 25.34 -3.44
CA LYS A 336 -14.01 26.32 -4.22
C LYS A 336 -15.29 26.76 -3.50
N TYR A 337 -15.99 25.82 -2.87
CA TYR A 337 -17.26 26.09 -2.17
C TYR A 337 -17.10 26.27 -0.65
N LYS A 338 -15.88 26.35 -0.14
CA LYS A 338 -15.57 26.50 1.30
C LYS A 338 -16.20 25.41 2.17
N ILE A 339 -16.30 24.19 1.65
CA ILE A 339 -16.78 23.02 2.37
C ILE A 339 -15.60 22.41 3.13
N PRO A 340 -15.68 22.26 4.46
CA PRO A 340 -14.60 21.69 5.25
C PRO A 340 -14.34 20.22 4.88
N VAL A 341 -13.06 19.87 4.74
CA VAL A 341 -12.59 18.50 4.51
C VAL A 341 -11.91 17.99 5.76
N ILE A 342 -12.41 16.88 6.29
CA ILE A 342 -11.87 16.20 7.46
C ILE A 342 -11.36 14.83 7.00
N SER A 343 -10.10 14.55 7.27
CA SER A 343 -9.46 13.27 6.99
C SER A 343 -9.26 12.49 8.28
N ALA A 344 -9.33 11.17 8.21
CA ALA A 344 -9.00 10.29 9.32
C ALA A 344 -7.70 9.54 9.04
N GLN A 345 -6.82 9.43 10.02
CA GLN A 345 -5.59 8.66 9.91
C GLN A 345 -5.88 7.24 9.42
N HIS A 346 -5.13 6.78 8.42
CA HIS A 346 -5.34 5.47 7.78
C HIS A 346 -4.93 4.31 8.69
N GLY A 347 -3.82 4.47 9.40
CA GLY A 347 -3.25 3.45 10.28
C GLY A 347 -2.00 3.99 10.98
N VAL A 348 -1.47 3.22 11.92
CA VAL A 348 -0.18 3.52 12.56
C VAL A 348 0.93 3.11 11.60
N THR A 349 1.66 4.07 11.07
CA THR A 349 2.72 3.86 10.07
C THR A 349 3.87 4.86 10.22
N TYR A 350 3.66 6.11 9.80
CA TYR A 350 4.72 7.14 9.73
C TYR A 350 5.23 7.60 11.11
N GLU A 351 4.45 7.43 12.16
CA GLU A 351 4.86 7.74 13.52
C GLU A 351 5.78 6.68 14.16
N ILE A 352 5.91 5.50 13.54
CA ILE A 352 6.74 4.41 14.05
C ILE A 352 7.80 3.92 13.07
N CYS A 353 7.64 4.19 11.78
CA CYS A 353 8.48 3.64 10.71
C CYS A 353 9.37 4.72 10.10
N ALA A 354 10.68 4.48 10.07
CA ALA A 354 11.66 5.45 9.57
C ALA A 354 11.61 5.68 8.05
N THR A 355 10.96 4.79 7.30
CA THR A 355 10.83 4.89 5.84
C THR A 355 9.45 5.33 5.38
N HIS A 356 8.48 5.45 6.28
CA HIS A 356 7.20 6.11 6.05
C HIS A 356 7.33 7.58 6.46
N ASP A 357 7.97 8.35 5.64
CA ASP A 357 8.27 9.75 5.86
C ASP A 357 7.15 10.71 5.38
N GLU A 358 7.51 11.96 5.13
CA GLU A 358 6.62 13.04 4.75
C GLU A 358 5.66 12.70 3.60
N MET A 359 6.08 11.86 2.64
CA MET A 359 5.25 11.50 1.50
C MET A 359 4.05 10.63 1.87
N SER A 360 4.15 9.85 2.94
CA SER A 360 3.04 8.99 3.37
C SER A 360 1.85 9.76 3.94
N VAL A 361 2.07 10.97 4.45
CA VAL A 361 0.99 11.83 5.00
C VAL A 361 0.39 12.82 3.99
N VAL A 362 0.92 12.87 2.76
CA VAL A 362 0.43 13.80 1.74
C VAL A 362 -1.08 13.66 1.50
N HIS A 363 -1.59 12.44 1.47
CA HIS A 363 -3.01 12.17 1.24
C HIS A 363 -3.91 12.38 2.46
N GLU A 364 -3.33 12.48 3.65
CA GLU A 364 -4.10 12.58 4.88
C GLU A 364 -4.32 14.04 5.27
N ILE A 365 -3.25 14.75 5.61
CA ILE A 365 -3.34 16.11 6.14
C ILE A 365 -3.35 17.19 5.04
N ASN A 366 -2.63 16.97 3.94
CA ASN A 366 -2.43 18.03 2.94
C ASN A 366 -3.60 18.24 1.99
N LEU A 367 -4.61 17.37 2.01
CA LEU A 367 -5.89 17.54 1.29
C LEU A 367 -7.06 17.81 2.23
N ALA A 368 -6.81 18.03 3.53
CA ALA A 368 -7.84 18.18 4.53
C ALA A 368 -7.60 19.40 5.44
N ASP A 369 -8.66 20.08 5.84
CA ASP A 369 -8.58 21.16 6.83
C ASP A 369 -8.26 20.61 8.23
N ARG A 370 -8.74 19.40 8.52
CA ARG A 370 -8.46 18.68 9.78
C ARG A 370 -8.13 17.23 9.52
N LEU A 371 -7.10 16.74 10.23
CA LEU A 371 -6.77 15.32 10.34
C LEU A 371 -7.18 14.80 11.72
N LEU A 372 -7.97 13.74 11.76
CA LEU A 372 -8.27 12.99 12.98
C LEU A 372 -7.13 12.02 13.26
N ALA A 373 -6.22 12.38 14.17
CA ALA A 373 -5.04 11.61 14.51
C ALA A 373 -5.28 10.65 15.68
N TYR A 374 -4.64 9.50 15.67
CA TYR A 374 -4.76 8.51 16.75
C TYR A 374 -3.99 8.91 18.01
N ASN A 375 -2.87 9.62 17.85
CA ASN A 375 -1.95 9.94 18.94
C ASN A 375 -1.17 11.23 18.66
N GLY A 376 -0.36 11.65 19.65
CA GLY A 376 0.44 12.88 19.57
C GLY A 376 1.58 12.79 18.56
N GLU A 377 2.21 11.62 18.41
CA GLU A 377 3.29 11.43 17.43
C GLU A 377 2.74 11.55 16.00
N ALA A 378 1.60 10.91 15.72
CA ALA A 378 0.95 11.04 14.43
C ALA A 378 0.58 12.50 14.11
N LYS A 379 0.06 13.27 15.11
CA LYS A 379 -0.16 14.70 14.96
C LYS A 379 1.12 15.44 14.62
N PHE A 380 2.19 15.20 15.38
CA PHE A 380 3.48 15.87 15.19
C PHE A 380 4.04 15.64 13.79
N TYR A 381 4.12 14.38 13.36
CA TYR A 381 4.65 14.04 12.03
C TYR A 381 3.75 14.55 10.90
N ALA A 382 2.43 14.47 11.04
CA ALA A 382 1.52 14.97 10.04
C ALA A 382 1.61 16.50 9.86
N GLU A 383 1.69 17.27 10.95
CA GLU A 383 1.81 18.73 10.90
C GLU A 383 3.21 19.21 10.49
N SER A 384 4.25 18.40 10.68
CA SER A 384 5.61 18.69 10.20
C SER A 384 5.84 18.29 8.74
N SER A 385 4.88 17.61 8.10
CA SER A 385 4.97 17.28 6.67
C SER A 385 5.09 18.55 5.82
N GLY A 386 5.91 18.46 4.75
CA GLY A 386 6.47 19.63 4.09
C GLY A 386 5.54 20.56 3.30
N PHE A 387 4.21 20.36 3.31
CA PHE A 387 3.28 21.18 2.53
C PHE A 387 2.47 22.17 3.37
N ASN A 388 2.65 22.18 4.69
CA ASN A 388 2.07 23.13 5.65
C ASN A 388 0.56 23.38 5.49
N TYR A 389 -0.20 22.34 5.17
CA TYR A 389 -1.64 22.42 5.01
C TYR A 389 -2.32 21.57 6.10
N GLY A 390 -3.53 21.94 6.52
CA GLY A 390 -4.31 21.22 7.52
C GLY A 390 -3.76 21.29 8.95
N LYS A 391 -4.60 20.87 9.90
CA LYS A 391 -4.25 20.75 11.33
C LYS A 391 -4.75 19.42 11.86
N ALA A 392 -3.95 18.75 12.70
CA ALA A 392 -4.34 17.48 13.28
C ALA A 392 -5.03 17.66 14.65
N TYR A 393 -6.09 16.89 14.86
CA TYR A 393 -6.83 16.81 16.11
C TYR A 393 -6.75 15.38 16.66
N ILE A 394 -6.25 15.23 17.89
CA ILE A 394 -6.03 13.91 18.49
C ILE A 394 -7.34 13.34 19.00
N VAL A 395 -7.79 12.24 18.44
CA VAL A 395 -9.05 11.57 18.80
C VAL A 395 -8.85 10.17 19.39
N GLY A 396 -7.70 9.53 19.13
CA GLY A 396 -7.44 8.14 19.48
C GLY A 396 -7.90 7.17 18.39
N MET A 397 -7.65 5.89 18.61
CA MET A 397 -8.07 4.82 17.69
C MET A 397 -9.55 4.49 17.87
N SER A 398 -10.19 4.05 16.80
CA SER A 398 -11.56 3.55 16.80
C SER A 398 -11.76 2.43 17.84
N SER A 399 -12.93 2.41 18.47
CA SER A 399 -13.35 1.37 19.42
C SER A 399 -13.30 -0.05 18.83
N ARG A 400 -13.36 -0.17 17.51
CA ARG A 400 -13.26 -1.43 16.78
C ARG A 400 -11.95 -2.17 17.05
N HIS A 401 -10.83 -1.46 17.17
CA HIS A 401 -9.54 -2.07 17.53
C HIS A 401 -9.54 -2.71 18.91
N ARG A 402 -10.42 -2.26 19.82
CA ARG A 402 -10.56 -2.79 21.18
C ARG A 402 -11.54 -3.93 21.31
N ARG A 403 -12.56 -3.98 20.46
CA ARG A 403 -13.53 -5.08 20.47
C ARG A 403 -12.89 -6.44 20.27
N VAL A 404 -11.68 -6.44 19.70
CA VAL A 404 -10.87 -7.66 19.54
C VAL A 404 -10.38 -8.20 20.89
N GLN A 405 -10.21 -7.34 21.93
CA GLN A 405 -9.71 -7.73 23.25
C GLN A 405 -10.77 -8.40 24.15
N VAL A 406 -12.05 -8.14 23.92
CA VAL A 406 -13.13 -8.39 24.91
C VAL A 406 -13.52 -9.87 25.07
N GLU A 407 -13.14 -10.76 24.15
CA GLU A 407 -13.49 -12.18 24.27
C GLU A 407 -12.35 -13.03 24.84
N LYS A 408 -12.09 -12.93 26.15
CA LYS A 408 -11.14 -13.80 26.89
C LYS A 408 -11.64 -15.24 27.15
N SER A 409 -12.80 -15.62 26.65
CA SER A 409 -13.48 -16.87 27.00
C SER A 409 -13.32 -18.04 26.03
N ILE A 410 -12.40 -17.95 25.05
CA ILE A 410 -12.11 -19.10 24.18
C ILE A 410 -11.19 -20.04 24.95
N ASN A 411 -11.57 -21.31 25.03
CA ASN A 411 -10.73 -22.34 25.64
C ASN A 411 -9.37 -22.40 24.91
N HIS A 412 -8.30 -22.05 25.60
CA HIS A 412 -6.94 -21.95 25.09
C HIS A 412 -6.45 -23.23 24.39
N ASN A 413 -6.99 -24.38 24.73
CA ASN A 413 -6.61 -25.69 24.15
C ASN A 413 -6.98 -25.84 22.67
N PHE A 414 -7.89 -24.99 22.14
CA PHE A 414 -8.31 -24.99 20.73
C PHE A 414 -7.64 -23.92 19.91
N LEU A 415 -6.79 -23.08 20.51
CA LEU A 415 -6.12 -22.00 19.80
C LEU A 415 -4.80 -22.49 19.18
N SER A 416 -4.52 -22.02 17.96
CA SER A 416 -3.21 -22.26 17.36
C SER A 416 -2.13 -21.53 18.16
N PRO A 417 -1.00 -22.20 18.47
CA PRO A 417 0.05 -21.60 19.29
C PRO A 417 0.60 -20.31 18.68
N ILE A 418 1.04 -20.35 17.42
CA ILE A 418 1.78 -19.27 16.77
C ILE A 418 1.18 -18.97 15.40
N VAL A 419 1.08 -17.67 15.05
CA VAL A 419 0.87 -17.24 13.67
C VAL A 419 1.96 -16.26 13.25
N PHE A 420 2.56 -16.52 12.10
CA PHE A 420 3.39 -15.56 11.39
C PHE A 420 2.54 -14.80 10.39
N VAL A 421 2.49 -13.48 10.57
CA VAL A 421 1.77 -12.55 9.68
C VAL A 421 2.78 -11.94 8.73
N SER A 422 2.85 -12.50 7.54
CA SER A 422 3.71 -11.99 6.48
C SER A 422 3.21 -10.65 5.96
N THR A 423 4.12 -9.91 5.38
CA THR A 423 3.84 -8.64 4.75
C THR A 423 3.78 -8.81 3.24
N ASN A 424 3.35 -7.76 2.55
CA ASN A 424 3.29 -7.77 1.11
C ASN A 424 4.68 -7.88 0.49
N LEU A 425 4.99 -9.05 -0.07
CA LEU A 425 6.30 -9.34 -0.62
C LEU A 425 6.48 -8.74 -2.02
N TYR A 426 5.54 -8.69 -2.86
CA TYR A 426 5.75 -8.41 -4.28
C TYR A 426 4.99 -7.18 -4.78
N LYS A 427 5.09 -6.07 -4.06
CA LYS A 427 4.54 -4.77 -4.50
C LYS A 427 5.28 -4.16 -5.70
N GLY A 428 6.37 -4.79 -6.14
CA GLY A 428 7.26 -4.16 -7.05
C GLY A 428 7.85 -2.90 -6.41
N ASN A 429 8.11 -1.89 -7.22
CA ASN A 429 8.79 -0.69 -6.76
C ASN A 429 7.98 0.25 -5.87
N LEU A 430 6.72 -0.06 -5.54
CA LEU A 430 6.03 0.62 -4.44
C LEU A 430 6.80 0.44 -3.12
N GLY A 431 7.50 -0.68 -2.98
CA GLY A 431 8.38 -0.92 -1.85
C GLY A 431 9.57 0.02 -1.74
N LEU A 432 10.05 0.63 -2.81
CA LEU A 432 11.23 1.50 -2.75
C LEU A 432 11.06 2.73 -1.88
N LEU A 433 9.85 3.21 -1.66
CA LEU A 433 9.60 4.33 -0.74
C LEU A 433 9.60 3.90 0.73
N SER A 434 9.48 2.61 1.01
CA SER A 434 9.38 2.09 2.36
C SER A 434 10.35 0.95 2.65
N THR A 435 11.15 0.53 1.65
CA THR A 435 12.13 -0.56 1.78
C THR A 435 13.37 -0.27 0.95
N TRP A 436 14.52 -0.69 1.47
CA TRP A 436 15.83 -0.62 0.80
C TRP A 436 16.27 -2.00 0.28
N GLU A 437 15.32 -2.89 0.06
CA GLU A 437 15.53 -4.25 -0.42
C GLU A 437 14.72 -4.54 -1.69
N THR A 438 15.27 -5.38 -2.55
CA THR A 438 14.53 -5.90 -3.71
C THR A 438 13.48 -6.93 -3.28
N ASP A 439 12.52 -7.22 -4.15
CA ASP A 439 11.53 -8.28 -3.90
C ASP A 439 12.21 -9.64 -3.68
N PHE A 440 13.31 -9.90 -4.37
CA PHE A 440 14.09 -11.14 -4.20
C PHE A 440 14.77 -11.22 -2.83
N ASP A 441 15.39 -10.12 -2.36
CA ASP A 441 16.05 -10.09 -1.04
C ASP A 441 15.04 -10.32 0.07
N ARG A 442 13.85 -9.71 -0.04
CA ARG A 442 12.76 -9.90 0.91
C ARG A 442 12.27 -11.36 0.94
N ALA A 443 12.02 -11.95 -0.23
CA ALA A 443 11.64 -13.35 -0.34
C ALA A 443 12.72 -14.28 0.24
N LYS A 444 13.99 -13.99 -0.02
CA LYS A 444 15.13 -14.76 0.51
C LYS A 444 15.22 -14.70 2.03
N LYS A 445 15.02 -13.52 2.62
CA LYS A 445 14.99 -13.34 4.09
C LYS A 445 13.82 -14.11 4.71
N GLU A 446 12.64 -14.02 4.12
CA GLU A 446 11.46 -14.73 4.62
C GLU A 446 11.62 -16.26 4.49
N CYS A 447 12.16 -16.75 3.38
CA CYS A 447 12.52 -18.17 3.25
C CYS A 447 13.50 -18.61 4.34
N LYS A 448 14.55 -17.82 4.61
CA LYS A 448 15.49 -18.11 5.71
C LYS A 448 14.80 -18.18 7.07
N LEU A 449 13.89 -17.24 7.36
CA LEU A 449 13.11 -17.25 8.60
C LEU A 449 12.26 -18.52 8.73
N ILE A 450 11.66 -18.97 7.62
CA ILE A 450 10.90 -20.23 7.56
C ILE A 450 11.84 -21.42 7.81
N ASP A 451 12.96 -21.51 7.11
CA ASP A 451 13.87 -22.66 7.16
C ASP A 451 14.62 -22.78 8.49
N PHE A 452 15.12 -21.67 9.02
CA PHE A 452 16.00 -21.70 10.20
C PHE A 452 15.24 -21.55 11.50
N VAL A 453 14.02 -20.97 11.47
CA VAL A 453 13.22 -20.73 12.67
C VAL A 453 11.95 -21.58 12.66
N PHE A 454 10.98 -21.22 11.83
CA PHE A 454 9.63 -21.78 11.97
C PHE A 454 9.55 -23.28 11.69
N SER A 455 10.32 -23.80 10.73
CA SER A 455 10.36 -25.24 10.45
C SER A 455 10.96 -26.07 11.59
N LYS A 456 11.71 -25.45 12.51
CA LYS A 456 12.41 -26.12 13.63
C LYS A 456 11.69 -25.95 14.96
N LEU A 457 10.55 -25.24 15.01
CA LEU A 457 9.80 -25.06 16.23
C LEU A 457 9.06 -26.35 16.62
N PRO A 458 8.92 -26.63 17.95
CA PRO A 458 8.08 -27.71 18.45
C PRO A 458 6.59 -27.41 18.30
N HIS A 459 6.23 -26.20 17.96
CA HIS A 459 4.86 -25.71 17.82
C HIS A 459 4.42 -25.72 16.36
N THR A 460 3.11 -25.87 16.14
CA THR A 460 2.51 -25.58 14.83
C THR A 460 2.53 -24.07 14.60
N VAL A 461 3.03 -23.65 13.44
CA VAL A 461 3.02 -22.26 13.00
C VAL A 461 2.01 -22.09 11.87
N HIS A 462 1.10 -21.15 12.00
CA HIS A 462 0.25 -20.75 10.90
C HIS A 462 0.93 -19.62 10.13
N TYR A 463 1.08 -19.78 8.83
CA TYR A 463 1.59 -18.76 7.94
C TYR A 463 0.42 -18.02 7.30
N LYS A 464 0.29 -16.72 7.58
CA LYS A 464 -0.73 -15.84 7.03
C LYS A 464 -0.12 -14.93 5.99
N PRO A 465 -0.30 -15.21 4.67
CA PRO A 465 0.16 -14.32 3.63
C PRO A 465 -0.65 -13.02 3.61
N TYR A 466 -0.07 -11.99 3.03
CA TYR A 466 -0.79 -10.74 2.81
C TYR A 466 -1.89 -10.94 1.75
N PRO A 467 -3.13 -10.49 2.00
CA PRO A 467 -4.28 -10.80 1.14
C PRO A 467 -4.36 -9.94 -0.13
N GLU A 468 -3.30 -9.25 -0.53
CA GLU A 468 -3.32 -8.39 -1.70
C GLU A 468 -3.40 -9.15 -3.01
N GLU A 469 -4.23 -8.63 -3.93
CA GLU A 469 -4.40 -9.13 -5.29
C GLU A 469 -3.35 -8.55 -6.26
N ASN A 470 -2.64 -7.49 -5.87
CA ASN A 470 -1.69 -6.76 -6.69
C ASN A 470 -0.30 -7.42 -6.68
N ARG A 471 -0.18 -8.58 -7.33
CA ARG A 471 1.12 -9.21 -7.55
C ARG A 471 1.82 -8.60 -8.77
N ARG A 472 3.13 -8.39 -8.67
CA ARG A 472 3.95 -7.94 -9.79
C ARG A 472 4.24 -9.06 -10.79
N TYR A 473 4.26 -10.30 -10.30
CA TYR A 473 4.68 -11.47 -11.07
C TYR A 473 3.53 -12.44 -11.27
N SER A 474 3.53 -13.10 -12.42
CA SER A 474 2.57 -14.15 -12.76
C SER A 474 2.88 -15.50 -12.12
N ASP A 475 4.15 -15.70 -11.75
CA ASP A 475 4.61 -16.96 -11.18
C ASP A 475 4.06 -17.18 -9.76
N PRO A 476 3.90 -18.44 -9.34
CA PRO A 476 3.63 -18.78 -7.95
C PRO A 476 4.69 -18.21 -7.00
N ASP A 477 4.27 -17.79 -5.83
CA ASP A 477 5.16 -17.26 -4.81
C ASP A 477 6.11 -18.35 -4.28
N PRO A 478 7.44 -18.20 -4.40
CA PRO A 478 8.39 -19.20 -3.94
C PRO A 478 8.35 -19.40 -2.42
N VAL A 479 7.98 -18.37 -1.66
CA VAL A 479 7.81 -18.47 -0.21
C VAL A 479 6.65 -19.39 0.15
N LEU A 480 5.50 -19.28 -0.55
CA LEU A 480 4.35 -20.15 -0.30
C LEU A 480 4.65 -21.62 -0.68
N LYS A 481 5.47 -21.83 -1.71
CA LYS A 481 5.93 -23.17 -2.06
C LYS A 481 6.76 -23.79 -0.94
N LEU A 482 7.66 -23.01 -0.34
CA LEU A 482 8.48 -23.44 0.79
C LEU A 482 7.63 -23.73 2.03
N VAL A 483 6.68 -22.84 2.36
CA VAL A 483 5.73 -23.05 3.48
C VAL A 483 5.00 -24.37 3.36
N LYS A 484 4.51 -24.71 2.16
CA LYS A 484 3.79 -25.99 1.90
C LYS A 484 4.69 -27.24 2.04
N SER A 485 6.01 -27.11 2.04
CA SER A 485 6.93 -28.23 2.17
C SER A 485 7.17 -28.70 3.63
N TYR A 486 6.74 -27.93 4.62
CA TYR A 486 6.93 -28.24 6.03
C TYR A 486 5.64 -28.71 6.73
N ASN A 487 5.71 -29.82 7.46
CA ASN A 487 4.55 -30.43 8.12
C ASN A 487 4.03 -29.60 9.32
N ASN A 488 4.92 -28.89 10.02
CA ASN A 488 4.57 -28.08 11.20
C ASN A 488 4.16 -26.65 10.83
N ILE A 489 4.21 -26.26 9.54
CA ILE A 489 3.77 -24.95 9.07
C ILE A 489 2.49 -25.13 8.25
N LYS A 490 1.44 -24.41 8.63
CA LYS A 490 0.12 -24.48 7.96
C LYS A 490 -0.17 -23.16 7.27
N LEU A 491 -0.34 -23.21 5.96
CA LEU A 491 -0.72 -22.05 5.17
C LEU A 491 -2.20 -21.69 5.40
N TYR A 492 -2.49 -20.42 5.65
CA TYR A 492 -3.83 -19.88 5.54
C TYR A 492 -4.22 -19.65 4.07
N ASP A 493 -5.01 -20.54 3.52
CA ASP A 493 -5.54 -20.46 2.14
C ASP A 493 -6.76 -19.54 2.03
N THR A 494 -6.75 -18.41 2.75
CA THR A 494 -7.90 -17.51 2.74
C THR A 494 -7.48 -16.06 2.61
N LYS A 495 -8.25 -15.28 1.82
CA LYS A 495 -8.12 -13.81 1.73
C LYS A 495 -8.73 -13.08 2.94
N ILE A 496 -8.99 -13.78 4.05
CA ILE A 496 -9.55 -13.18 5.26
C ILE A 496 -8.52 -12.23 5.87
N ASP A 497 -8.94 -11.01 6.14
CA ASP A 497 -8.13 -10.02 6.84
C ASP A 497 -7.76 -10.52 8.25
N MET A 498 -6.52 -10.21 8.69
CA MET A 498 -5.97 -10.64 9.97
C MET A 498 -6.85 -10.26 11.16
N ARG A 499 -7.55 -9.12 11.10
CA ARG A 499 -8.49 -8.65 12.14
C ARG A 499 -9.56 -9.68 12.53
N TYR A 500 -9.93 -10.57 11.63
CA TYR A 500 -10.92 -11.64 11.87
C TYR A 500 -10.31 -12.93 12.40
N LEU A 501 -8.99 -13.04 12.40
CA LEU A 501 -8.23 -14.22 12.81
C LEU A 501 -7.57 -14.07 14.20
N LEU A 502 -7.53 -12.85 14.74
CA LEU A 502 -6.81 -12.52 15.98
C LEU A 502 -7.16 -13.43 17.17
N LYS A 503 -8.43 -13.85 17.28
CA LYS A 503 -8.90 -14.72 18.37
C LYS A 503 -8.55 -16.20 18.21
N GLN A 504 -7.91 -16.58 17.12
CA GLN A 504 -7.59 -17.98 16.81
C GLN A 504 -6.15 -18.33 17.20
N HIS A 505 -5.37 -17.36 17.66
CA HIS A 505 -3.94 -17.53 17.93
C HIS A 505 -3.54 -16.97 19.29
N ARG A 506 -2.50 -17.59 19.86
CA ARG A 506 -1.96 -17.21 21.17
C ARG A 506 -0.77 -16.24 21.03
N VAL A 507 0.10 -16.45 20.04
CA VAL A 507 1.30 -15.63 19.79
C VAL A 507 1.32 -15.15 18.33
N PHE A 508 1.57 -13.88 18.12
CA PHE A 508 1.74 -13.26 16.81
C PHE A 508 3.21 -12.96 16.53
N VAL A 509 3.67 -13.30 15.34
CA VAL A 509 4.98 -12.90 14.84
C VAL A 509 4.79 -12.07 13.57
N THR A 510 5.45 -10.93 13.45
CA THR A 510 5.40 -10.08 12.24
C THR A 510 6.68 -9.28 12.04
N THR A 511 6.97 -8.89 10.79
CA THR A 511 8.23 -8.23 10.40
C THR A 511 8.06 -6.75 10.03
N CYS A 512 6.87 -6.19 10.04
CA CYS A 512 6.68 -4.84 9.50
C CYS A 512 5.95 -3.88 10.42
N ALA A 513 6.50 -2.67 10.51
CA ALA A 513 5.89 -1.53 11.16
C ALA A 513 4.77 -0.92 10.28
N THR A 514 3.67 -1.66 10.10
CA THR A 514 2.52 -1.25 9.28
C THR A 514 1.22 -1.24 10.09
N SER A 515 0.13 -0.81 9.48
CA SER A 515 -1.21 -0.76 10.11
C SER A 515 -1.67 -2.11 10.70
N THR A 516 -1.22 -3.24 10.15
CA THR A 516 -1.51 -4.58 10.68
C THR A 516 -0.99 -4.73 12.12
N LEU A 517 0.17 -4.16 12.45
CA LEU A 517 0.74 -4.22 13.79
C LEU A 517 -0.20 -3.63 14.85
N SER A 518 -0.97 -2.60 14.50
CA SER A 518 -1.99 -2.02 15.40
C SER A 518 -3.01 -3.06 15.85
N TRP A 519 -3.51 -3.88 14.92
CA TRP A 519 -4.47 -4.94 15.22
C TRP A 519 -3.86 -6.02 16.14
N LEU A 520 -2.61 -6.41 15.85
CA LEU A 520 -1.90 -7.42 16.64
C LEU A 520 -1.70 -6.95 18.09
N ILE A 521 -1.21 -5.72 18.28
CA ILE A 521 -0.96 -5.14 19.60
C ILE A 521 -2.27 -4.93 20.37
N MET A 522 -3.29 -4.41 19.69
CA MET A 522 -4.60 -4.16 20.31
C MET A 522 -5.39 -5.45 20.60
N SER A 523 -4.96 -6.61 20.10
CA SER A 523 -5.53 -7.91 20.49
C SER A 523 -5.27 -8.27 21.95
N GLY A 524 -4.20 -7.73 22.54
CA GLY A 524 -3.75 -8.04 23.89
C GLY A 524 -2.88 -9.30 23.98
N ASN A 525 -2.77 -10.09 22.94
CA ASN A 525 -1.95 -11.29 22.89
C ASN A 525 -0.46 -10.97 22.68
N PRO A 526 0.46 -11.89 23.03
CA PRO A 526 1.89 -11.74 22.79
C PRO A 526 2.22 -11.43 21.33
N VAL A 527 3.02 -10.38 21.14
CA VAL A 527 3.53 -9.96 19.83
C VAL A 527 5.05 -10.04 19.84
N VAL A 528 5.59 -10.84 18.94
CA VAL A 528 7.00 -10.89 18.57
C VAL A 528 7.17 -10.05 17.30
N PHE A 529 7.88 -8.95 17.44
CA PHE A 529 8.14 -8.05 16.35
C PHE A 529 9.58 -8.19 15.86
N ILE A 530 9.76 -8.51 14.60
CA ILE A 530 11.07 -8.55 13.96
C ILE A 530 11.27 -7.21 13.27
N ASN A 531 12.19 -6.41 13.78
CA ASN A 531 12.57 -5.14 13.18
C ASN A 531 13.51 -5.41 12.00
N ALA A 532 12.95 -5.37 10.81
CA ALA A 532 13.70 -5.58 9.57
C ALA A 532 14.36 -4.24 9.15
N LYS A 533 15.65 -4.07 9.44
CA LYS A 533 16.37 -2.78 9.26
C LYS A 533 16.34 -2.22 7.84
N ASN A 534 16.20 -3.07 6.83
CA ASN A 534 16.14 -2.63 5.44
C ASN A 534 14.74 -2.67 4.86
N ASN A 535 13.72 -3.02 5.68
CA ASN A 535 12.35 -3.14 5.24
C ASN A 535 11.38 -2.63 6.31
N LEU A 536 10.95 -1.38 6.21
CA LEU A 536 10.08 -0.72 7.19
C LEU A 536 10.68 -0.70 8.62
N PRO A 537 11.92 -0.21 8.79
CA PRO A 537 12.56 -0.19 10.10
C PRO A 537 11.84 0.77 11.06
N LEU A 538 11.89 0.45 12.35
CA LEU A 538 11.39 1.34 13.38
C LEU A 538 12.24 2.62 13.47
N MET A 539 11.59 3.75 13.75
CA MET A 539 12.28 4.95 14.23
C MET A 539 12.97 4.67 15.56
N LEU A 540 14.07 5.35 15.84
CA LEU A 540 14.85 5.15 17.07
C LEU A 540 13.99 5.28 18.34
N ASP A 541 13.11 6.25 18.37
CA ASP A 541 12.23 6.48 19.52
C ASP A 541 11.18 5.38 19.65
N ALA A 542 10.57 4.96 18.54
CA ALA A 542 9.65 3.82 18.53
C ALA A 542 10.38 2.53 18.97
N HIS A 543 11.57 2.24 18.45
CA HIS A 543 12.38 1.09 18.83
C HIS A 543 12.60 1.01 20.34
N LYS A 544 12.94 2.13 20.99
CA LYS A 544 13.14 2.23 22.45
C LYS A 544 11.89 1.83 23.27
N TYR A 545 10.70 2.20 22.82
CA TYR A 545 9.46 1.83 23.49
C TYR A 545 9.04 0.41 23.14
N PHE A 546 9.25 -0.01 21.92
CA PHE A 546 8.89 -1.36 21.44
C PHE A 546 9.75 -2.43 22.12
N SER A 547 11.03 -2.20 22.32
CA SER A 547 11.92 -3.14 23.03
C SER A 547 11.47 -3.42 24.47
N LYS A 548 10.85 -2.43 25.13
CA LYS A 548 10.30 -2.58 26.48
C LYS A 548 8.89 -3.21 26.45
N GLY A 549 8.03 -2.77 25.53
CA GLY A 549 6.61 -3.14 25.49
C GLY A 549 6.27 -4.44 24.74
N LEU A 550 7.14 -4.85 23.79
CA LEU A 550 7.00 -6.05 22.97
C LEU A 550 8.18 -7.01 23.14
N PHE A 551 8.13 -8.16 22.47
CA PHE A 551 9.29 -8.99 22.18
C PHE A 551 9.89 -8.54 20.86
N LEU A 552 10.95 -7.76 20.92
CA LEU A 552 11.62 -7.15 19.76
C LEU A 552 12.90 -7.91 19.42
N PHE A 553 13.09 -8.22 18.13
CA PHE A 553 14.31 -8.78 17.57
C PHE A 553 14.74 -7.97 16.34
N ASP A 554 15.98 -7.54 16.29
CA ASP A 554 16.55 -6.87 15.12
C ASP A 554 17.12 -7.93 14.16
N ASP A 555 16.78 -7.84 12.86
CA ASP A 555 17.13 -8.88 11.86
C ASP A 555 18.63 -8.89 11.47
N ASP A 556 19.40 -7.89 11.91
CA ASP A 556 20.84 -7.77 11.72
C ASP A 556 21.68 -8.06 12.99
N ASP A 557 21.03 -8.42 14.10
CA ASP A 557 21.75 -8.83 15.31
C ASP A 557 22.49 -10.16 15.10
N ASP A 558 23.69 -10.27 15.67
CA ASP A 558 24.44 -11.50 15.70
C ASP A 558 23.61 -12.62 16.37
N GLY A 559 23.46 -13.76 15.68
CA GLY A 559 22.68 -14.87 16.18
C GLY A 559 21.16 -14.67 16.15
N PHE A 560 20.65 -13.70 15.39
CA PHE A 560 19.21 -13.39 15.28
C PHE A 560 18.33 -14.64 15.12
N TYR A 561 18.64 -15.53 14.17
CA TYR A 561 17.84 -16.74 13.90
C TYR A 561 17.81 -17.70 15.10
N GLU A 562 18.96 -17.88 15.77
CA GLU A 562 19.04 -18.73 16.95
C GLU A 562 18.30 -18.13 18.15
N ASN A 563 18.42 -16.82 18.35
CA ASN A 563 17.77 -16.12 19.45
C ASN A 563 16.25 -16.18 19.33
N ILE A 564 15.68 -15.87 18.15
CA ILE A 564 14.23 -15.92 17.94
C ILE A 564 13.72 -17.36 17.96
N LYS A 565 14.46 -18.33 17.40
CA LYS A 565 14.14 -19.76 17.50
C LYS A 565 14.08 -20.22 18.95
N LYS A 566 15.11 -19.92 19.74
CA LYS A 566 15.16 -20.25 21.17
C LYS A 566 13.98 -19.64 21.92
N PHE A 567 13.64 -18.39 21.64
CA PHE A 567 12.51 -17.70 22.26
C PHE A 567 11.18 -18.39 21.91
N LEU A 568 10.91 -18.61 20.62
CA LEU A 568 9.66 -19.20 20.14
C LEU A 568 9.52 -20.70 20.44
N SER A 569 10.61 -21.40 20.80
CA SER A 569 10.58 -22.80 21.22
C SER A 569 10.15 -23.00 22.68
N GLN A 570 10.01 -21.91 23.45
CA GLN A 570 9.51 -22.00 24.84
C GLN A 570 8.04 -22.45 24.87
N PRO A 571 7.59 -23.06 25.97
CA PRO A 571 6.16 -23.27 26.20
C PRO A 571 5.38 -21.96 26.08
N ILE A 572 4.26 -21.99 25.38
CA ILE A 572 3.48 -20.77 25.07
C ILE A 572 3.04 -20.03 26.35
N GLU A 573 2.73 -20.79 27.40
CA GLU A 573 2.36 -20.26 28.74
C GLU A 573 3.50 -19.42 29.36
N ILE A 574 4.76 -19.74 29.06
CA ILE A 574 5.92 -18.98 29.53
C ILE A 574 6.00 -17.65 28.74
N ILE A 575 5.77 -17.69 27.42
CA ILE A 575 5.74 -16.48 26.59
C ILE A 575 4.61 -15.56 27.07
N GLU A 576 3.42 -16.10 27.35
CA GLU A 576 2.28 -15.34 27.88
C GLU A 576 2.59 -14.69 29.24
N LYS A 577 3.19 -15.44 30.17
CA LYS A 577 3.63 -14.87 31.47
C LYS A 577 4.68 -13.78 31.34
N GLN A 578 5.60 -13.92 30.39
CA GLN A 578 6.59 -12.87 30.09
C GLN A 578 5.92 -11.62 29.47
N TRP A 579 4.89 -11.83 28.64
CA TRP A 579 4.09 -10.75 28.07
C TRP A 579 3.34 -9.93 29.12
N GLU A 580 2.75 -10.58 30.10
CA GLU A 580 2.07 -9.91 31.22
C GLU A 580 3.02 -8.99 31.98
N LYS A 581 4.28 -9.39 32.22
CA LYS A 581 5.29 -8.56 32.89
C LYS A 581 5.60 -7.26 32.16
N LYS A 582 5.37 -7.19 30.84
CA LYS A 582 5.58 -6.00 30.00
C LYS A 582 4.37 -5.05 29.95
N GLU A 583 3.29 -5.31 30.69
CA GLU A 583 2.03 -4.59 30.59
C GLU A 583 2.17 -3.07 30.78
N LYS A 584 2.93 -2.62 31.78
CA LYS A 584 3.14 -1.18 32.07
C LYS A 584 3.86 -0.48 30.92
N ASP A 585 4.94 -1.05 30.42
CA ASP A 585 5.71 -0.48 29.33
C ASP A 585 4.91 -0.51 28.02
N ARG A 586 4.16 -1.58 27.80
CA ARG A 586 3.23 -1.71 26.67
C ARG A 586 2.12 -0.65 26.71
N ALA A 587 1.56 -0.37 27.87
CA ALA A 587 0.56 0.69 28.03
C ALA A 587 1.12 2.07 27.66
N LEU A 588 2.36 2.38 28.05
CA LEU A 588 3.05 3.61 27.66
C LEU A 588 3.30 3.69 26.16
N MET A 589 3.76 2.58 25.57
CA MET A 589 3.97 2.47 24.13
C MET A 589 2.66 2.68 23.36
N ILE A 590 1.56 2.02 23.78
CA ILE A 590 0.25 2.16 23.16
C ILE A 590 -0.25 3.61 23.25
N LYS A 591 -0.14 4.24 24.42
CA LYS A 591 -0.57 5.63 24.60
C LYS A 591 0.19 6.59 23.69
N ARG A 592 1.47 6.36 23.47
CA ARG A 592 2.32 7.24 22.67
C ARG A 592 2.12 7.04 21.16
N PHE A 593 2.18 5.80 20.67
CA PHE A 593 2.28 5.50 19.24
C PHE A 593 1.00 4.90 18.62
N PHE A 594 0.05 4.44 19.42
CA PHE A 594 -1.16 3.79 18.89
C PHE A 594 -2.41 4.60 19.22
N SER A 595 -2.74 4.79 20.48
CA SER A 595 -3.95 5.53 20.85
C SER A 595 -3.75 6.33 22.13
N SER A 596 -3.81 7.66 22.03
CA SER A 596 -3.69 8.55 23.20
C SER A 596 -4.86 8.39 24.19
N PHE A 597 -5.98 7.86 23.74
CA PHE A 597 -7.18 7.69 24.57
C PHE A 597 -7.63 6.23 24.59
N PRO A 598 -8.21 5.80 25.71
CA PRO A 598 -8.70 4.43 25.84
C PRO A 598 -9.94 4.11 24.98
N SER A 599 -10.81 5.05 24.66
CA SER A 599 -12.04 4.85 23.88
C SER A 599 -12.64 6.18 23.44
N GLY A 600 -13.78 6.16 22.71
CA GLY A 600 -14.57 7.33 22.37
C GLY A 600 -13.99 8.21 21.25
N ALA A 601 -13.19 7.64 20.37
CA ALA A 601 -12.58 8.38 19.26
C ALA A 601 -13.63 9.01 18.34
N GLY A 602 -14.65 8.24 17.93
CA GLY A 602 -15.72 8.75 17.08
C GLY A 602 -16.55 9.85 17.71
N HIS A 603 -16.80 9.78 19.03
CA HIS A 603 -17.51 10.85 19.75
C HIS A 603 -16.69 12.14 19.79
N ARG A 604 -15.38 12.07 20.17
CA ARG A 604 -14.50 13.27 20.16
C ARG A 604 -14.41 13.90 18.77
N ALA A 605 -14.27 13.07 17.75
CA ALA A 605 -14.25 13.54 16.37
C ALA A 605 -15.58 14.22 15.97
N ALA A 606 -16.71 13.57 16.28
CA ALA A 606 -18.04 14.12 16.00
C ALA A 606 -18.32 15.41 16.77
N ASP A 607 -17.89 15.52 18.03
CA ASP A 607 -18.02 16.74 18.83
C ASP A 607 -17.25 17.91 18.20
N MET A 608 -16.01 17.67 17.80
CA MET A 608 -15.19 18.67 17.11
C MET A 608 -15.83 19.10 15.78
N ILE A 609 -16.19 18.14 14.93
CA ILE A 609 -16.79 18.43 13.62
C ILE A 609 -18.09 19.21 13.76
N TYR A 610 -18.95 18.77 14.69
CA TYR A 610 -20.23 19.42 14.92
C TYR A 610 -20.06 20.84 15.47
N SER A 611 -19.16 21.03 16.44
CA SER A 611 -18.92 22.34 17.05
C SER A 611 -18.31 23.35 16.09
N ASP A 612 -17.34 22.90 15.27
CA ASP A 612 -16.57 23.80 14.41
C ASP A 612 -17.26 24.11 13.07
N TYR A 613 -18.10 23.19 12.56
CA TYR A 613 -18.57 23.28 11.18
C TYR A 613 -20.09 23.11 11.00
N LEU A 614 -20.83 22.52 11.97
CA LEU A 614 -22.22 22.11 11.77
C LEU A 614 -23.21 22.70 12.79
N LYS A 615 -22.75 23.49 13.72
CA LYS A 615 -23.64 24.21 14.69
C LYS A 615 -24.63 25.13 14.03
#